data_d5f71b7d2095c5a3f6b2c937927c6db2
#
_entry.id   d5f71b7d2095c5a3f6b2c937927c6db2
#
_cell.length_a   1.000
_cell.length_b   1.000
_cell.length_c   1.000
_cell.angle_alpha   90.00
_cell.angle_beta   90.00
_cell.angle_gamma   90.00
#
_symmetry.space_group_name_H-M   'P 1'
#
loop_
_entity.id
_entity.type
_entity.pdbx_description
1 polymer ?
#
loop_
_entity_poly.entity_id
_entity_poly.type
_entity_poly.pdbx_seq_one_letter_code
_entity_poly.pdbx_strand_id
1 'polypeptide(L)'
;MSFPIISYSNSFLPVLLGGLVCKYILGFLEDHIPSSAKALLIPLLTVLIMAPVMLGICAPLGTYIGNYLGNFFMYLSSANSFSRIIGATLITIAWPFIILLGMHGGLSAFAMSMMNDYGYDPFLFNTAYVANVAVFGIALGVALKLKSKENKSLTLNYFFTCILGGVT
;
A
#
# COMPACT_ATOMS: atom_id res chain seq x y z
N MET A 1 -34.27 6.81 -0.69
CA MET A 1 -33.01 6.08 -0.96
C MET A 1 -32.18 6.13 0.30
N SER A 2 -32.14 5.05 1.06
CA SER A 2 -31.25 4.93 2.22
C SER A 2 -29.87 4.56 1.72
N PHE A 3 -28.92 5.48 1.85
CA PHE A 3 -27.51 5.15 1.66
C PHE A 3 -27.17 4.07 2.70
N PRO A 4 -26.61 2.92 2.29
CA PRO A 4 -26.12 1.96 3.25
C PRO A 4 -25.04 2.67 4.08
N ILE A 5 -25.23 2.74 5.39
CA ILE A 5 -24.23 3.25 6.34
C ILE A 5 -23.15 2.15 6.44
N ILE A 6 -22.31 2.08 5.42
CA ILE A 6 -21.12 1.24 5.45
C ILE A 6 -20.06 2.05 6.18
N SER A 7 -19.52 1.50 7.24
CA SER A 7 -18.39 2.12 7.95
C SER A 7 -17.15 2.08 7.07
N TYR A 8 -16.86 3.21 6.43
CA TYR A 8 -15.66 3.36 5.56
C TYR A 8 -14.39 3.73 6.34
N SER A 9 -14.49 3.84 7.66
CA SER A 9 -13.43 4.40 8.53
C SER A 9 -12.10 3.65 8.47
N ASN A 10 -12.10 2.38 8.05
CA ASN A 10 -10.91 1.54 8.01
C ASN A 10 -10.56 1.06 6.59
N SER A 11 -11.25 1.53 5.57
CA SER A 11 -11.03 1.07 4.20
C SER A 11 -10.02 1.94 3.46
N PHE A 12 -8.82 1.43 3.22
CA PHE A 12 -7.76 2.12 2.49
C PHE A 12 -8.01 2.17 0.97
N LEU A 13 -8.56 1.10 0.40
CA LEU A 13 -8.80 0.99 -1.05
C LEU A 13 -9.67 2.09 -1.64
N PRO A 14 -10.77 2.54 -1.01
CA PRO A 14 -11.52 3.70 -1.47
C PRO A 14 -10.69 4.97 -1.62
N VAL A 15 -9.77 5.22 -0.68
CA VAL A 15 -8.90 6.39 -0.70
C VAL A 15 -7.91 6.33 -1.86
N LEU A 16 -7.37 5.14 -2.12
CA LEU A 16 -6.45 4.91 -3.25
C LEU A 16 -7.16 5.10 -4.59
N LEU A 17 -8.37 4.55 -4.75
CA LEU A 17 -9.19 4.78 -5.94
C LEU A 17 -9.55 6.26 -6.10
N GLY A 18 -9.89 6.93 -5.00
CA GLY A 18 -10.17 8.37 -5.00
C GLY A 18 -8.97 9.20 -5.46
N GLY A 19 -7.76 8.85 -5.03
CA GLY A 19 -6.53 9.51 -5.48
C GLY A 19 -6.30 9.35 -6.99
N LEU A 20 -6.56 8.17 -7.55
CA LEU A 20 -6.48 7.93 -8.99
C LEU A 20 -7.51 8.76 -9.76
N VAL A 21 -8.76 8.78 -9.31
CA VAL A 21 -9.82 9.58 -9.93
C VAL A 21 -9.54 11.09 -9.80
N CYS A 22 -9.04 11.52 -8.65
CA CYS A 22 -8.67 12.92 -8.40
C CYS A 22 -7.62 13.41 -9.40
N LYS A 23 -6.63 12.59 -9.76
CA LYS A 23 -5.64 12.92 -10.78
C LYS A 23 -6.28 13.27 -12.12
N TYR A 24 -7.27 12.49 -12.56
CA TYR A 24 -7.98 12.76 -13.82
C TYR A 24 -8.84 14.01 -13.75
N ILE A 25 -9.54 14.23 -12.62
CA ILE A 25 -10.35 15.43 -12.42
C ILE A 25 -9.47 16.69 -12.38
N LEU A 26 -8.33 16.64 -11.69
CA LEU A 26 -7.37 17.75 -11.66
C LEU A 26 -6.86 18.09 -13.05
N GLY A 27 -6.41 17.11 -13.83
CA GLY A 27 -5.94 17.32 -15.20
C GLY A 27 -7.03 17.96 -16.07
N PHE A 28 -8.26 17.47 -15.99
CA PHE A 28 -9.39 18.05 -16.71
C PHE A 28 -9.67 19.52 -16.32
N LEU A 29 -9.61 19.84 -15.04
CA LEU A 29 -9.82 21.19 -14.53
C LEU A 29 -8.68 22.14 -14.94
N GLU A 30 -7.43 21.64 -14.91
CA GLU A 30 -6.27 22.43 -15.31
C GLU A 30 -6.31 22.86 -16.79
N ASP A 31 -6.86 22.02 -17.64
CA ASP A 31 -6.96 22.29 -19.08
C ASP A 31 -8.09 23.27 -19.42
N HIS A 32 -9.16 23.34 -18.59
CA HIS A 32 -10.36 24.12 -18.90
C HIS A 32 -10.46 25.45 -18.13
N ILE A 33 -9.69 25.65 -17.06
CA ILE A 33 -9.74 26.85 -16.24
C ILE A 33 -8.66 27.84 -16.67
N PRO A 34 -8.99 29.12 -16.90
CA PRO A 34 -8.01 30.14 -17.25
C PRO A 34 -6.99 30.38 -16.11
N SER A 35 -5.75 30.68 -16.46
CA SER A 35 -4.62 30.79 -15.55
C SER A 35 -4.83 31.77 -14.38
N SER A 36 -5.60 32.84 -14.60
CA SER A 36 -5.91 33.85 -13.58
C SER A 36 -6.80 33.33 -12.43
N ALA A 37 -7.57 32.29 -12.65
CA ALA A 37 -8.51 31.76 -11.68
C ALA A 37 -8.12 30.34 -11.13
N LYS A 38 -7.06 29.74 -11.67
CA LYS A 38 -6.64 28.36 -11.32
C LYS A 38 -6.40 28.19 -9.83
N ALA A 39 -5.73 29.12 -9.18
CA ALA A 39 -5.34 29.00 -7.78
C ALA A 39 -6.55 28.88 -6.81
N LEU A 40 -7.70 29.47 -7.16
CA LEU A 40 -8.90 29.46 -6.34
C LEU A 40 -9.89 28.37 -6.80
N LEU A 41 -10.14 28.30 -8.12
CA LEU A 41 -11.19 27.44 -8.66
C LEU A 41 -10.82 25.96 -8.69
N ILE A 42 -9.55 25.61 -8.95
CA ILE A 42 -9.14 24.20 -9.00
C ILE A 42 -9.36 23.48 -7.67
N PRO A 43 -8.85 23.96 -6.51
CA PRO A 43 -9.08 23.26 -5.24
C PRO A 43 -10.57 23.21 -4.88
N LEU A 44 -11.30 24.31 -5.10
CA LEU A 44 -12.72 24.40 -4.79
C LEU A 44 -13.55 23.38 -5.60
N LEU A 45 -13.38 23.40 -6.93
CA LEU A 45 -14.12 22.49 -7.82
C LEU A 45 -13.69 21.03 -7.62
N THR A 46 -12.41 20.79 -7.36
CA THR A 46 -11.92 19.43 -7.07
C THR A 46 -12.63 18.86 -5.85
N VAL A 47 -12.71 19.58 -4.73
CA VAL A 47 -13.40 19.11 -3.53
C VAL A 47 -14.89 18.92 -3.80
N LEU A 48 -15.52 19.86 -4.50
CA LEU A 48 -16.95 19.81 -4.82
C LEU A 48 -17.32 18.59 -5.69
N ILE A 49 -16.48 18.25 -6.67
CA ILE A 49 -16.68 17.10 -7.56
C ILE A 49 -16.27 15.81 -6.86
N MET A 50 -15.15 15.82 -6.13
CA MET A 50 -14.62 14.61 -5.49
C MET A 50 -15.51 14.12 -4.35
N ALA A 51 -16.19 14.98 -3.60
CA ALA A 51 -17.03 14.55 -2.49
C ALA A 51 -18.14 13.57 -2.93
N PRO A 52 -19.00 13.87 -3.91
CA PRO A 52 -19.99 12.92 -4.38
C PRO A 52 -19.37 11.70 -5.10
N VAL A 53 -18.26 11.86 -5.80
CA VAL A 53 -17.57 10.77 -6.49
C VAL A 53 -16.97 9.80 -5.47
N MET A 54 -16.37 10.30 -4.40
CA MET A 54 -15.83 9.46 -3.32
C MET A 54 -16.93 8.64 -2.65
N LEU A 55 -18.04 9.29 -2.26
CA LEU A 55 -19.11 8.61 -1.54
C LEU A 55 -19.95 7.69 -2.44
N GLY A 56 -20.19 8.08 -3.69
CA GLY A 56 -21.07 7.35 -4.60
C GLY A 56 -20.39 6.23 -5.39
N ILE A 57 -19.10 6.38 -5.68
CA ILE A 57 -18.37 5.47 -6.58
C ILE A 57 -17.17 4.85 -5.89
N CYS A 58 -16.21 5.66 -5.42
CA CYS A 58 -14.95 5.16 -4.92
C CYS A 58 -15.11 4.35 -3.62
N ALA A 59 -16.01 4.80 -2.72
CA ALA A 59 -16.22 4.11 -1.45
C ALA A 59 -16.87 2.73 -1.63
N PRO A 60 -17.99 2.56 -2.37
CA PRO A 60 -18.56 1.24 -2.61
C PRO A 60 -17.61 0.31 -3.37
N LEU A 61 -17.00 0.80 -4.46
CA LEU A 61 -16.09 -0.02 -5.26
C LEU A 61 -14.84 -0.44 -4.46
N GLY A 62 -14.25 0.48 -3.73
CA GLY A 62 -13.08 0.19 -2.89
C GLY A 62 -13.39 -0.82 -1.79
N THR A 63 -14.56 -0.72 -1.17
CA THR A 63 -15.02 -1.69 -0.17
C THR A 63 -15.27 -3.07 -0.80
N TYR A 64 -15.90 -3.12 -1.97
CA TYR A 64 -16.11 -4.38 -2.69
C TYR A 64 -14.80 -5.09 -3.03
N ILE A 65 -13.85 -4.34 -3.61
CA ILE A 65 -12.51 -4.87 -3.96
C ILE A 65 -11.77 -5.28 -2.68
N GLY A 66 -11.84 -4.47 -1.62
CA GLY A 66 -11.21 -4.76 -0.34
C GLY A 66 -11.72 -6.05 0.30
N ASN A 67 -13.04 -6.22 0.35
CA ASN A 67 -13.65 -7.43 0.88
C ASN A 67 -13.31 -8.67 0.04
N TYR A 68 -13.27 -8.53 -1.29
CA TYR A 68 -12.90 -9.64 -2.17
C TYR A 68 -11.45 -10.07 -1.94
N LEU A 69 -10.53 -9.11 -1.90
CA LEU A 69 -9.12 -9.37 -1.59
C LEU A 69 -8.94 -9.92 -0.17
N GLY A 70 -9.63 -9.34 0.81
CA GLY A 70 -9.61 -9.81 2.20
C GLY A 70 -10.06 -11.26 2.30
N ASN A 71 -11.19 -11.60 1.71
CA ASN A 71 -11.70 -12.98 1.67
C ASN A 71 -10.74 -13.93 0.94
N PHE A 72 -10.11 -13.49 -0.14
CA PHE A 72 -9.10 -14.27 -0.84
C PHE A 72 -7.90 -14.60 0.06
N PHE A 73 -7.37 -13.60 0.77
CA PHE A 73 -6.26 -13.82 1.70
C PHE A 73 -6.66 -14.68 2.90
N MET A 74 -7.87 -14.49 3.43
CA MET A 74 -8.41 -15.32 4.50
C MET A 74 -8.58 -16.77 4.04
N TYR A 75 -9.12 -16.99 2.85
CA TYR A 75 -9.23 -18.32 2.27
C TYR A 75 -7.86 -18.99 2.11
N LEU A 76 -6.88 -18.25 1.60
CA LEU A 76 -5.51 -18.75 1.42
C LEU A 76 -4.85 -19.10 2.77
N SER A 77 -5.14 -18.34 3.81
CA SER A 77 -4.63 -18.55 5.17
C SER A 77 -5.32 -19.73 5.89
N SER A 78 -6.63 -19.92 5.66
CA SER A 78 -7.44 -20.99 6.29
C SER A 78 -7.43 -22.31 5.53
N ALA A 79 -6.97 -22.30 4.28
CA ALA A 79 -6.78 -23.52 3.49
C ALA A 79 -5.68 -24.41 4.08
N ASN A 80 -5.31 -25.47 3.39
CA ASN A 80 -4.26 -26.40 3.82
C ASN A 80 -2.95 -25.67 4.11
N SER A 81 -2.13 -26.19 5.03
CA SER A 81 -0.81 -25.66 5.37
C SER A 81 0.06 -25.41 4.14
N PHE A 82 -0.08 -26.22 3.11
CA PHE A 82 0.63 -26.09 1.84
C PHE A 82 0.26 -24.80 1.08
N SER A 83 -1.03 -24.51 0.95
CA SER A 83 -1.53 -23.28 0.28
C SER A 83 -1.07 -22.02 1.00
N ARG A 84 -1.06 -22.04 2.33
CA ARG A 84 -0.57 -20.96 3.17
C ARG A 84 0.94 -20.69 2.96
N ILE A 85 1.75 -21.75 2.89
CA ILE A 85 3.18 -21.63 2.62
C ILE A 85 3.43 -21.05 1.22
N ILE A 86 2.73 -21.53 0.20
CA ILE A 86 2.87 -21.00 -1.16
C ILE A 86 2.50 -19.52 -1.21
N GLY A 87 1.36 -19.13 -0.65
CA GLY A 87 0.91 -17.74 -0.65
C GLY A 87 1.89 -16.81 0.08
N ALA A 88 2.35 -17.21 1.26
CA ALA A 88 3.36 -16.49 2.01
C ALA A 88 4.68 -16.36 1.23
N THR A 89 5.14 -17.43 0.60
CA THR A 89 6.38 -17.44 -0.19
C THR A 89 6.28 -16.50 -1.39
N LEU A 90 5.16 -16.52 -2.13
CA LEU A 90 4.95 -15.63 -3.28
C LEU A 90 4.98 -14.16 -2.87
N ILE A 91 4.31 -13.80 -1.77
CA ILE A 91 4.32 -12.43 -1.25
C ILE A 91 5.72 -12.03 -0.79
N THR A 92 6.42 -12.92 -0.07
CA THR A 92 7.81 -12.66 0.38
C THR A 92 8.73 -12.38 -0.81
N ILE A 93 8.62 -13.15 -1.90
CA ILE A 93 9.42 -12.94 -3.12
C ILE A 93 9.04 -11.62 -3.82
N ALA A 94 7.74 -11.30 -3.86
CA ALA A 94 7.25 -10.08 -4.49
C ALA A 94 7.56 -8.82 -3.66
N TRP A 95 7.78 -8.95 -2.37
CA TRP A 95 7.91 -7.83 -1.44
C TRP A 95 8.96 -6.79 -1.83
N PRO A 96 10.22 -7.16 -2.20
CA PRO A 96 11.21 -6.18 -2.63
C PRO A 96 10.78 -5.38 -3.87
N PHE A 97 10.07 -6.01 -4.81
CA PHE A 97 9.54 -5.32 -5.99
C PHE A 97 8.41 -4.35 -5.62
N ILE A 98 7.56 -4.74 -4.67
CA ILE A 98 6.50 -3.89 -4.13
C ILE A 98 7.08 -2.65 -3.46
N ILE A 99 8.18 -2.79 -2.71
CA ILE A 99 8.92 -1.67 -2.11
C ILE A 99 9.48 -0.76 -3.20
N LEU A 100 10.15 -1.30 -4.21
CA LEU A 100 10.71 -0.52 -5.33
C LEU A 100 9.65 0.28 -6.08
N LEU A 101 8.44 -0.24 -6.21
CA LEU A 101 7.30 0.45 -6.81
C LEU A 101 6.64 1.46 -5.87
N GLY A 102 7.08 1.55 -4.61
CA GLY A 102 6.50 2.44 -3.60
C GLY A 102 5.11 2.00 -3.10
N MET A 103 4.67 0.78 -3.42
CA MET A 103 3.33 0.27 -3.09
C MET A 103 3.24 -0.33 -1.68
N HIS A 104 4.35 -0.48 -0.96
CA HIS A 104 4.40 -1.10 0.37
C HIS A 104 3.52 -0.38 1.39
N GLY A 105 3.43 0.96 1.34
CA GLY A 105 2.54 1.73 2.22
C GLY A 105 1.07 1.39 2.02
N GLY A 106 0.66 1.18 0.77
CA GLY A 106 -0.70 0.74 0.43
C GLY A 106 -1.04 -0.65 0.97
N LEU A 107 -0.11 -1.60 0.83
CA LEU A 107 -0.29 -2.95 1.37
C LEU A 107 -0.28 -2.99 2.90
N SER A 108 0.55 -2.17 3.54
CA SER A 108 0.54 -2.04 5.00
C SER A 108 -0.79 -1.49 5.52
N ALA A 109 -1.34 -0.46 4.87
CA ALA A 109 -2.65 0.07 5.21
C ALA A 109 -3.77 -0.95 4.94
N PHE A 110 -3.67 -1.77 3.89
CA PHE A 110 -4.59 -2.87 3.64
C PHE A 110 -4.50 -3.97 4.72
N ALA A 111 -3.30 -4.34 5.15
CA ALA A 111 -3.12 -5.28 6.26
C ALA A 111 -3.71 -4.75 7.58
N MET A 112 -3.55 -3.45 7.86
CA MET A 112 -4.21 -2.79 9.00
C MET A 112 -5.74 -2.86 8.89
N SER A 113 -6.30 -2.64 7.70
CA SER A 113 -7.74 -2.80 7.46
C SER A 113 -8.19 -4.24 7.77
N MET A 114 -7.45 -5.24 7.29
CA MET A 114 -7.76 -6.65 7.60
C MET A 114 -7.71 -6.96 9.11
N MET A 115 -6.72 -6.40 9.83
CA MET A 115 -6.65 -6.56 11.28
C MET A 115 -7.87 -5.96 11.99
N ASN A 116 -8.41 -4.84 11.49
CA ASN A 116 -9.63 -4.24 12.04
C ASN A 116 -10.89 -5.04 11.72
N ASP A 117 -10.97 -5.60 10.50
CA ASP A 117 -12.17 -6.28 10.01
C ASP A 117 -12.25 -7.75 10.52
N TYR A 118 -11.11 -8.44 10.59
CA TYR A 118 -11.01 -9.86 10.94
C TYR A 118 -10.34 -10.14 12.28
N GLY A 119 -9.79 -9.10 12.94
CA GLY A 119 -9.11 -9.22 14.23
C GLY A 119 -7.67 -9.70 14.18
N TYR A 120 -7.16 -10.08 13.00
CA TYR A 120 -5.76 -10.50 12.80
C TYR A 120 -5.31 -10.34 11.33
N ASP A 121 -4.01 -10.22 11.13
CA ASP A 121 -3.41 -10.28 9.80
C ASP A 121 -3.05 -11.73 9.44
N PRO A 122 -3.59 -12.30 8.36
CA PRO A 122 -3.36 -13.70 8.02
C PRO A 122 -1.90 -14.02 7.72
N PHE A 123 -1.18 -13.11 7.01
CA PHE A 123 0.24 -13.30 6.71
C PHE A 123 0.96 -12.10 6.05
N LEU A 124 0.30 -10.98 5.79
CA LEU A 124 0.90 -9.86 5.05
C LEU A 124 2.07 -9.22 5.82
N PHE A 125 1.87 -8.84 7.08
CA PHE A 125 2.95 -8.29 7.90
C PHE A 125 4.05 -9.29 8.18
N ASN A 126 3.69 -10.55 8.49
CA ASN A 126 4.69 -11.58 8.76
C ASN A 126 5.59 -11.82 7.56
N THR A 127 5.05 -11.89 6.34
CA THR A 127 5.83 -12.07 5.12
C THR A 127 6.66 -10.83 4.78
N ALA A 128 6.15 -9.63 5.04
CA ALA A 128 6.89 -8.39 4.91
C ALA A 128 8.13 -8.36 5.81
N TYR A 129 7.97 -8.72 7.08
CA TYR A 129 9.10 -8.80 8.02
C TYR A 129 10.15 -9.82 7.59
N VAL A 130 9.73 -11.01 7.15
CA VAL A 130 10.67 -12.04 6.64
C VAL A 130 11.43 -11.52 5.42
N ALA A 131 10.74 -10.86 4.49
CA ALA A 131 11.38 -10.27 3.31
C ALA A 131 12.40 -9.18 3.69
N ASN A 132 12.06 -8.30 4.62
CA ASN A 132 12.97 -7.25 5.12
C ASN A 132 14.22 -7.84 5.77
N VAL A 133 14.06 -8.87 6.62
CA VAL A 133 15.21 -9.56 7.23
C VAL A 133 16.11 -10.20 6.16
N ALA A 134 15.53 -10.77 5.10
CA ALA A 134 16.30 -11.30 3.99
C ALA A 134 17.10 -10.21 3.25
N VAL A 135 16.50 -9.03 3.02
CA VAL A 135 17.20 -7.87 2.43
C VAL A 135 18.35 -7.40 3.31
N PHE A 136 18.17 -7.36 4.63
CA PHE A 136 19.25 -7.03 5.59
C PHE A 136 20.39 -8.05 5.52
N GLY A 137 20.05 -9.34 5.44
CA GLY A 137 21.04 -10.41 5.26
C GLY A 137 21.85 -10.26 3.97
N ILE A 138 21.18 -9.88 2.86
CA ILE A 138 21.85 -9.59 1.59
C ILE A 138 22.77 -8.38 1.72
N ALA A 139 22.32 -7.29 2.34
CA ALA A 139 23.15 -6.11 2.56
C ALA A 139 24.42 -6.43 3.37
N LEU A 140 24.29 -7.21 4.44
CA LEU A 140 25.42 -7.66 5.23
C LEU A 140 26.38 -8.54 4.40
N GLY A 141 25.87 -9.51 3.65
CA GLY A 141 26.67 -10.37 2.78
C GLY A 141 27.45 -9.59 1.71
N VAL A 142 26.80 -8.59 1.11
CA VAL A 142 27.44 -7.68 0.15
C VAL A 142 28.53 -6.85 0.82
N ALA A 143 28.26 -6.28 2.00
CA ALA A 143 29.25 -5.49 2.76
C ALA A 143 30.52 -6.30 3.10
N LEU A 144 30.37 -7.58 3.43
CA LEU A 144 31.50 -8.45 3.73
C LEU A 144 32.36 -8.73 2.49
N LYS A 145 31.77 -8.78 1.30
CA LYS A 145 32.46 -9.12 0.05
C LYS A 145 33.03 -7.90 -0.68
N LEU A 146 32.59 -6.69 -0.37
CA LEU A 146 33.07 -5.46 -1.00
C LEU A 146 34.52 -5.16 -0.59
N LYS A 147 35.37 -4.88 -1.60
CA LYS A 147 36.77 -4.51 -1.42
C LYS A 147 36.97 -3.00 -1.21
N SER A 148 36.10 -2.19 -1.78
CA SER A 148 36.14 -0.72 -1.61
C SER A 148 35.67 -0.33 -0.21
N LYS A 149 36.50 0.42 0.52
CA LYS A 149 36.17 0.90 1.88
C LYS A 149 34.95 1.82 1.90
N GLU A 150 34.80 2.66 0.88
CA GLU A 150 33.68 3.59 0.75
C GLU A 150 32.34 2.85 0.56
N ASN A 151 32.27 1.94 -0.42
CA ASN A 151 31.06 1.16 -0.70
C ASN A 151 30.72 0.23 0.46
N LYS A 152 31.72 -0.32 1.16
CA LYS A 152 31.51 -1.14 2.35
C LYS A 152 30.90 -0.32 3.49
N SER A 153 31.39 0.90 3.72
CA SER A 153 30.84 1.81 4.73
C SER A 153 29.40 2.19 4.43
N LEU A 154 29.10 2.54 3.17
CA LEU A 154 27.73 2.84 2.73
C LEU A 154 26.77 1.67 2.95
N THR A 155 27.19 0.45 2.58
CA THR A 155 26.36 -0.75 2.74
C THR A 155 26.16 -1.11 4.21
N LEU A 156 27.16 -0.95 5.06
CA LEU A 156 27.03 -1.15 6.50
C LEU A 156 26.13 -0.09 7.15
N ASN A 157 26.24 1.17 6.75
CA ASN A 157 25.33 2.22 7.23
C ASN A 157 23.87 1.91 6.84
N TYR A 158 23.64 1.49 5.59
CA TYR A 158 22.32 1.02 5.16
C TYR A 158 21.80 -0.12 6.03
N PHE A 159 22.62 -1.16 6.26
CA PHE A 159 22.28 -2.30 7.11
C PHE A 159 21.85 -1.86 8.52
N PHE A 160 22.67 -1.01 9.19
CA PHE A 160 22.35 -0.52 10.53
C PHE A 160 21.11 0.37 10.56
N THR A 161 20.96 1.26 9.57
CA THR A 161 19.79 2.14 9.48
C THR A 161 18.51 1.34 9.30
N CYS A 162 18.55 0.31 8.46
CA CYS A 162 17.40 -0.55 8.22
C CYS A 162 17.02 -1.42 9.43
N ILE A 163 18.00 -1.94 10.18
CA ILE A 163 17.73 -2.71 11.40
C ILE A 163 17.15 -1.80 12.49
N LEU A 164 17.74 -0.63 12.72
CA LEU A 164 17.28 0.30 13.75
C LEU A 164 15.96 0.96 13.39
N GLY A 165 15.76 1.29 12.11
CA GLY A 165 14.54 1.89 11.62
C GLY A 165 13.40 0.89 11.33
N GLY A 166 13.70 -0.39 11.23
CA GLY A 166 12.72 -1.43 10.88
C GLY A 166 12.11 -1.28 9.47
N VAL A 167 12.72 -0.46 8.63
CA VAL A 167 12.21 -0.06 7.30
C VAL A 167 13.32 -0.21 6.27
N THR A 168 12.94 -0.72 5.11
CA THR A 168 13.80 -0.80 3.92
C THR A 168 13.46 0.28 2.92
#